data_ff6829bb7f3bc16703d8c443e223d5d0
#
_entry.id   ff6829bb7f3bc16703d8c443e223d5d0
#
_cell.length_a   1.000
_cell.length_b   1.000
_cell.length_c   1.000
_cell.angle_alpha   90.00
_cell.angle_beta   90.00
_cell.angle_gamma   90.00
#
_symmetry.space_group_name_H-M   'P 1'
#
loop_
_entity.id
_entity.type
_entity.pdbx_description
1 polymer ?
#
loop_
_entity_poly.entity_id
_entity_poly.type
_entity_poly.pdbx_seq_one_letter_code
_entity_poly.pdbx_strand_id
1 'polypeptide(L)'
;MSIDSVRAFFRSQGMEDEILEFEESSATVELAAHAVGCEPARIAKTLSFDLAGETIVVVTAGDMRIAGSKFKAAFNGKPRMLPAAEVEGRTGHAVGGVCPFALKDGVKVYLDVSMKRFGTVFPACGSSNSAIELSPEKLERLSGAAGWVDVCK
;
A
#
# COMPACT_ATOMS: atom_id res chain seq x y z
N MET A 1 -5.27 -7.21 15.57
CA MET A 1 -4.60 -7.73 14.35
C MET A 1 -4.89 -6.77 13.21
N SER A 2 -3.89 -6.49 12.36
CA SER A 2 -4.05 -5.50 11.30
C SER A 2 -5.10 -5.86 10.26
N ILE A 3 -5.25 -7.15 9.92
CA ILE A 3 -6.32 -7.55 9.00
C ILE A 3 -7.71 -7.31 9.61
N ASP A 4 -7.85 -7.46 10.91
CA ASP A 4 -9.14 -7.22 11.57
C ASP A 4 -9.51 -5.74 11.50
N SER A 5 -8.54 -4.85 11.66
CA SER A 5 -8.74 -3.40 11.54
C SER A 5 -9.13 -3.02 10.11
N VAL A 6 -8.50 -3.64 9.11
CA VAL A 6 -8.82 -3.40 7.70
C VAL A 6 -10.21 -3.95 7.38
N ARG A 7 -10.56 -5.14 7.89
CA ARG A 7 -11.90 -5.69 7.71
C ARG A 7 -12.96 -4.78 8.31
N ALA A 8 -12.72 -4.26 9.52
CA ALA A 8 -13.66 -3.34 10.16
C ALA A 8 -13.84 -2.07 9.35
N PHE A 9 -12.74 -1.55 8.78
CA PHE A 9 -12.80 -0.39 7.91
C PHE A 9 -13.66 -0.66 6.67
N PHE A 10 -13.39 -1.77 5.96
CA PHE A 10 -14.17 -2.10 4.76
C PHE A 10 -15.62 -2.46 5.08
N ARG A 11 -15.87 -3.03 6.26
CA ARG A 11 -17.25 -3.27 6.72
C ARG A 11 -18.01 -1.94 6.82
N SER A 12 -17.38 -0.90 7.34
CA SER A 12 -17.99 0.42 7.42
C SER A 12 -18.29 1.02 6.06
N GLN A 13 -17.61 0.54 5.00
CA GLN A 13 -17.83 0.96 3.62
C GLN A 13 -18.77 0.01 2.84
N GLY A 14 -19.28 -1.05 3.49
CA GLY A 14 -20.11 -2.05 2.83
C GLY A 14 -19.34 -2.95 1.87
N MET A 15 -18.03 -3.09 2.06
CA MET A 15 -17.14 -3.79 1.12
C MET A 15 -16.35 -4.94 1.74
N GLU A 16 -16.67 -5.36 2.96
CA GLU A 16 -15.89 -6.43 3.62
C GLU A 16 -15.81 -7.70 2.79
N ASP A 17 -16.89 -8.05 2.08
CA ASP A 17 -16.96 -9.27 1.28
C ASP A 17 -16.06 -9.23 0.04
N GLU A 18 -15.55 -8.06 -0.33
CA GLU A 18 -14.66 -7.91 -1.48
C GLU A 18 -13.20 -8.21 -1.14
N ILE A 19 -12.87 -8.36 0.16
CA ILE A 19 -11.52 -8.73 0.58
C ILE A 19 -11.27 -10.18 0.23
N LEU A 20 -10.15 -10.42 -0.47
CA LEU A 20 -9.70 -11.75 -0.86
C LEU A 20 -8.69 -12.24 0.16
N GLU A 21 -8.89 -13.44 0.70
CA GLU A 21 -7.91 -14.11 1.54
C GLU A 21 -7.44 -15.38 0.85
N PHE A 22 -6.14 -15.66 0.96
CA PHE A 22 -5.50 -16.77 0.28
C PHE A 22 -4.93 -17.76 1.30
N GLU A 23 -4.82 -19.04 0.92
CA GLU A 23 -4.14 -20.04 1.73
C GLU A 23 -2.63 -19.83 1.65
N GLU A 24 -2.13 -19.33 0.51
CA GLU A 24 -0.71 -19.09 0.29
C GLU A 24 -0.34 -17.65 0.63
N SER A 25 0.96 -17.40 0.80
CA SER A 25 1.47 -16.04 1.08
C SER A 25 1.32 -15.12 -0.14
N SER A 26 0.98 -13.86 0.12
CA SER A 26 1.01 -12.78 -0.87
C SER A 26 1.93 -11.64 -0.40
N ALA A 27 2.96 -11.97 0.40
CA ALA A 27 3.82 -10.98 1.03
C ALA A 27 4.77 -10.26 0.06
N THR A 28 5.05 -10.84 -1.11
CA THR A 28 5.84 -10.18 -2.17
C THR A 28 4.95 -9.90 -3.36
N VAL A 29 5.41 -9.01 -4.26
CA VAL A 29 4.68 -8.69 -5.50
C VAL A 29 4.42 -9.96 -6.32
N GLU A 30 5.43 -10.81 -6.49
CA GLU A 30 5.33 -12.03 -7.28
C GLU A 30 4.34 -13.01 -6.65
N LEU A 31 4.41 -13.21 -5.34
CA LEU A 31 3.49 -14.08 -4.62
C LEU A 31 2.06 -13.56 -4.67
N ALA A 32 1.88 -12.24 -4.49
CA ALA A 32 0.57 -11.62 -4.56
C ALA A 32 -0.02 -11.75 -5.96
N ALA A 33 0.77 -11.52 -7.00
CA ALA A 33 0.32 -11.65 -8.38
C ALA A 33 -0.11 -13.08 -8.69
N HIS A 34 0.64 -14.06 -8.19
CA HIS A 34 0.29 -15.48 -8.35
C HIS A 34 -1.02 -15.82 -7.62
N ALA A 35 -1.15 -15.38 -6.38
CA ALA A 35 -2.34 -15.67 -5.55
C ALA A 35 -3.62 -15.06 -6.16
N VAL A 36 -3.51 -13.84 -6.67
CA VAL A 36 -4.64 -13.11 -7.28
C VAL A 36 -4.91 -13.59 -8.71
N GLY A 37 -3.88 -14.05 -9.43
CA GLY A 37 -4.00 -14.42 -10.84
C GLY A 37 -3.89 -13.23 -11.78
N CYS A 38 -3.06 -12.24 -11.45
CA CYS A 38 -2.84 -11.06 -12.29
C CYS A 38 -1.36 -10.88 -12.60
N GLU A 39 -1.05 -9.94 -13.48
CA GLU A 39 0.34 -9.55 -13.75
C GLU A 39 0.92 -8.76 -12.56
N PRO A 40 2.24 -8.89 -12.28
CA PRO A 40 2.86 -8.20 -11.14
C PRO A 40 2.66 -6.68 -11.15
N ALA A 41 2.60 -6.06 -12.33
CA ALA A 41 2.42 -4.62 -12.44
C ALA A 41 1.12 -4.11 -11.79
N ARG A 42 0.09 -4.96 -11.71
CA ARG A 42 -1.20 -4.58 -11.14
C ARG A 42 -1.27 -4.75 -9.61
N ILE A 43 -0.25 -5.31 -8.99
CA ILE A 43 -0.15 -5.33 -7.53
C ILE A 43 0.19 -3.92 -7.07
N ALA A 44 -0.56 -3.42 -6.09
CA ALA A 44 -0.29 -2.12 -5.49
C ALA A 44 0.51 -2.35 -4.20
N LYS A 45 1.82 -2.19 -4.29
CA LYS A 45 2.70 -2.39 -3.12
C LYS A 45 2.79 -1.11 -2.31
N THR A 46 2.76 -1.26 -0.98
CA THR A 46 2.81 -0.13 -0.05
C THR A 46 4.16 -0.10 0.63
N LEU A 47 4.87 1.00 0.46
CA LEU A 47 6.21 1.20 1.04
C LEU A 47 6.11 2.27 2.13
N SER A 48 6.75 2.04 3.26
CA SER A 48 6.71 2.95 4.40
C SER A 48 8.05 3.65 4.59
N PHE A 49 7.99 4.96 4.84
CA PHE A 49 9.17 5.82 4.94
C PHE A 49 9.12 6.71 6.17
N ASP A 50 10.30 7.06 6.66
CA ASP A 50 10.51 8.15 7.61
C ASP A 50 10.84 9.42 6.81
N LEU A 51 10.02 10.45 6.97
CA LEU A 51 10.26 11.73 6.33
C LEU A 51 10.33 12.80 7.42
N ALA A 52 11.57 13.15 7.81
CA ALA A 52 11.83 14.13 8.87
C ALA A 52 11.09 13.81 10.18
N GLY A 53 11.08 12.54 10.56
CA GLY A 53 10.41 12.06 11.78
C GLY A 53 8.95 11.67 11.59
N GLU A 54 8.34 12.04 10.47
CA GLU A 54 6.95 11.66 10.17
C GLU A 54 6.93 10.33 9.40
N THR A 55 5.86 9.57 9.61
CA THR A 55 5.64 8.33 8.87
C THR A 55 4.75 8.61 7.66
N ILE A 56 5.24 8.24 6.48
CA ILE A 56 4.44 8.27 5.26
C ILE A 56 4.44 6.90 4.62
N VAL A 57 3.40 6.58 3.86
CA VAL A 57 3.40 5.42 2.99
C VAL A 57 3.16 5.88 1.56
N VAL A 58 3.83 5.21 0.62
CA VAL A 58 3.68 5.45 -0.80
C VAL A 58 3.25 4.14 -1.44
N VAL A 59 2.12 4.15 -2.14
CA VAL A 59 1.59 2.99 -2.84
C VAL A 59 2.00 3.08 -4.30
N THR A 60 2.64 2.05 -4.82
CA THR A 60 3.16 2.05 -6.19
C THR A 60 2.72 0.79 -6.93
N ALA A 61 2.75 0.84 -8.27
CA ALA A 61 2.57 -0.36 -9.08
C ALA A 61 3.71 -1.34 -8.83
N GLY A 62 3.40 -2.65 -8.91
CA GLY A 62 4.34 -3.70 -8.52
C GLY A 62 5.59 -3.80 -9.38
N ASP A 63 5.56 -3.30 -10.61
CA ASP A 63 6.70 -3.32 -11.53
C ASP A 63 7.61 -2.10 -11.40
N MET A 64 7.32 -1.18 -10.49
CA MET A 64 8.03 0.08 -10.35
C MET A 64 8.96 0.07 -9.14
N ARG A 65 9.95 0.96 -9.17
CA ARG A 65 10.89 1.17 -8.07
C ARG A 65 10.96 2.64 -7.73
N ILE A 66 11.24 2.95 -6.48
CA ILE A 66 11.43 4.34 -6.04
C ILE A 66 12.68 4.92 -6.73
N ALA A 67 12.48 6.06 -7.39
CA ALA A 67 13.58 6.84 -7.95
C ALA A 67 13.98 7.91 -6.94
N GLY A 68 15.20 7.82 -6.40
CA GLY A 68 15.64 8.71 -5.31
C GLY A 68 15.54 10.19 -5.66
N SER A 69 15.88 10.57 -6.90
CA SER A 69 15.80 11.98 -7.34
C SER A 69 14.35 12.46 -7.43
N LYS A 70 13.45 11.61 -7.93
CA LYS A 70 12.02 11.95 -7.99
C LYS A 70 11.41 12.06 -6.61
N PHE A 71 11.76 11.14 -5.72
CA PHE A 71 11.30 11.17 -4.34
C PHE A 71 11.74 12.46 -3.65
N LYS A 72 13.02 12.82 -3.81
CA LYS A 72 13.55 14.05 -3.22
C LYS A 72 12.83 15.30 -3.78
N ALA A 73 12.53 15.31 -5.07
CA ALA A 73 11.80 16.43 -5.68
C ALA A 73 10.38 16.54 -5.12
N ALA A 74 9.71 15.41 -4.89
CA ALA A 74 8.33 15.40 -4.40
C ALA A 74 8.24 15.72 -2.91
N PHE A 75 9.17 15.21 -2.09
CA PHE A 75 9.08 15.26 -0.63
C PHE A 75 10.15 16.10 0.05
N ASN A 76 11.06 16.69 -0.72
CA ASN A 76 12.17 17.51 -0.21
C ASN A 76 13.04 16.75 0.82
N GLY A 77 13.26 15.46 0.59
CA GLY A 77 14.07 14.60 1.43
C GLY A 77 14.36 13.29 0.74
N LYS A 78 15.41 12.60 1.19
CA LYS A 78 15.79 11.30 0.61
C LYS A 78 14.82 10.20 1.04
N PRO A 79 14.57 9.19 0.19
CA PRO A 79 13.75 8.05 0.62
C PRO A 79 14.51 7.27 1.70
N ARG A 80 13.90 7.16 2.87
CA ARG A 80 14.43 6.39 3.99
C ARG A 80 13.35 5.44 4.47
N MET A 81 13.42 4.19 4.06
CA MET A 81 12.43 3.19 4.46
C MET A 81 12.52 2.93 5.95
N LEU A 82 11.38 2.66 6.58
CA LEU A 82 11.35 2.30 7.98
C LEU A 82 12.10 0.99 8.20
N PRO A 83 12.92 0.91 9.26
CA PRO A 83 13.49 -0.39 9.67
C PRO A 83 12.38 -1.38 10.00
N ALA A 84 12.57 -2.66 9.69
CA ALA A 84 11.56 -3.69 9.92
C ALA A 84 11.04 -3.66 11.37
N ALA A 85 11.91 -3.40 12.36
CA ALA A 85 11.52 -3.36 13.76
C ALA A 85 10.55 -2.21 14.10
N GLU A 86 10.48 -1.16 13.27
CA GLU A 86 9.64 0.01 13.51
C GLU A 86 8.35 0.01 12.70
N VAL A 87 8.23 -0.86 11.70
CA VAL A 87 7.12 -0.82 10.75
C VAL A 87 5.78 -0.96 11.47
N GLU A 88 5.61 -1.99 12.28
CA GLU A 88 4.32 -2.23 12.94
C GLU A 88 3.97 -1.12 13.93
N GLY A 89 4.94 -0.66 14.70
CA GLY A 89 4.73 0.41 15.69
C GLY A 89 4.33 1.73 15.04
N ARG A 90 4.84 2.02 13.85
CA ARG A 90 4.61 3.30 13.19
C ARG A 90 3.47 3.29 12.18
N THR A 91 3.13 2.14 11.61
CA THR A 91 2.06 2.06 10.61
C THR A 91 0.78 1.41 11.13
N GLY A 92 0.89 0.51 12.10
CA GLY A 92 -0.21 -0.31 12.57
C GLY A 92 -0.31 -1.66 11.87
N HIS A 93 0.60 -1.94 10.94
CA HIS A 93 0.62 -3.20 10.17
C HIS A 93 1.98 -3.88 10.30
N ALA A 94 1.97 -5.21 10.39
CA ALA A 94 3.20 -6.00 10.42
C ALA A 94 3.89 -6.00 9.06
N VAL A 95 5.20 -6.24 9.04
CA VAL A 95 5.96 -6.43 7.81
C VAL A 95 5.31 -7.55 6.99
N GLY A 96 5.12 -7.32 5.70
CA GLY A 96 4.45 -8.25 4.80
C GLY A 96 2.96 -7.99 4.66
N GLY A 97 2.36 -7.20 5.57
CA GLY A 97 0.94 -6.86 5.53
C GLY A 97 0.66 -5.35 5.48
N VAL A 98 1.70 -4.53 5.29
CA VAL A 98 1.50 -3.07 5.22
C VAL A 98 0.61 -2.74 4.03
N CYS A 99 -0.42 -1.94 4.29
CA CYS A 99 -1.39 -1.53 3.28
C CYS A 99 -1.83 -0.09 3.57
N PRO A 100 -2.52 0.58 2.64
CA PRO A 100 -2.88 1.98 2.83
C PRO A 100 -4.17 2.19 3.62
N PHE A 101 -4.69 1.15 4.27
CA PHE A 101 -5.97 1.22 5.00
C PHE A 101 -5.75 1.04 6.50
N ALA A 102 -6.61 1.67 7.31
CA ALA A 102 -6.60 1.52 8.76
C ALA A 102 -5.21 1.73 9.38
N LEU A 103 -4.49 2.72 8.88
CA LEU A 103 -3.18 3.10 9.40
C LEU A 103 -3.33 3.87 10.71
N LYS A 104 -2.25 3.93 11.49
CA LYS A 104 -2.21 4.75 12.69
C LYS A 104 -2.45 6.23 12.34
N ASP A 105 -3.02 6.97 13.28
CA ASP A 105 -3.24 8.40 13.12
C ASP A 105 -1.93 9.12 12.83
N GLY A 106 -1.99 10.08 11.90
CA GLY A 106 -0.83 10.87 11.52
C GLY A 106 -0.02 10.30 10.36
N VAL A 107 -0.24 9.04 9.98
CA VAL A 107 0.43 8.47 8.81
C VAL A 107 -0.23 9.03 7.54
N LYS A 108 0.58 9.65 6.68
CA LYS A 108 0.07 10.19 5.41
C LYS A 108 0.27 9.17 4.29
N VAL A 109 -0.74 9.07 3.43
CA VAL A 109 -0.74 8.16 2.29
C VAL A 109 -0.56 8.95 1.00
N TYR A 110 0.35 8.51 0.16
CA TYR A 110 0.54 9.05 -1.19
C TYR A 110 0.44 7.90 -2.19
N LEU A 111 -0.13 8.18 -3.36
CA LEU A 111 -0.31 7.20 -4.42
C LEU A 111 0.55 7.59 -5.60
N ASP A 112 1.33 6.63 -6.13
CA ASP A 112 2.17 6.90 -7.29
C ASP A 112 1.36 6.79 -8.58
N VAL A 113 1.62 7.70 -9.52
CA VAL A 113 0.89 7.79 -10.79
C VAL A 113 1.05 6.56 -11.67
N SER A 114 2.04 5.69 -11.39
CA SER A 114 2.22 4.44 -12.14
C SER A 114 0.98 3.56 -12.12
N MET A 115 0.18 3.62 -11.05
CA MET A 115 -1.04 2.83 -10.93
C MET A 115 -2.17 3.30 -11.87
N LYS A 116 -2.09 4.52 -12.37
CA LYS A 116 -3.13 5.06 -13.28
C LYS A 116 -3.12 4.40 -14.66
N ARG A 117 -2.11 3.58 -14.94
CA ARG A 117 -2.04 2.79 -16.17
C ARG A 117 -3.11 1.70 -16.24
N PHE A 118 -3.71 1.34 -15.10
CA PHE A 118 -4.60 0.18 -14.99
C PHE A 118 -6.01 0.60 -14.57
N GLY A 119 -7.00 -0.18 -15.01
CA GLY A 119 -8.38 0.00 -14.57
C GLY A 119 -8.58 -0.36 -13.10
N THR A 120 -7.89 -1.41 -12.63
CA THR A 120 -7.89 -1.80 -11.22
C THR A 120 -6.49 -2.29 -10.81
N VAL A 121 -6.21 -2.17 -9.52
CA VAL A 121 -4.99 -2.64 -8.86
C VAL A 121 -5.36 -3.43 -7.61
N PHE A 122 -4.39 -4.17 -7.05
CA PHE A 122 -4.61 -5.08 -5.92
C PHE A 122 -3.71 -4.72 -4.74
N PRO A 123 -4.14 -3.84 -3.83
CA PRO A 123 -3.42 -3.62 -2.57
C PRO A 123 -3.71 -4.74 -1.57
N ALA A 124 -2.78 -4.94 -0.63
CA ALA A 124 -2.97 -5.85 0.50
C ALA A 124 -4.03 -5.30 1.47
N CYS A 125 -4.50 -6.16 2.37
CA CYS A 125 -5.53 -5.81 3.33
C CYS A 125 -5.09 -6.05 4.79
N GLY A 126 -3.82 -5.80 5.09
CA GLY A 126 -3.33 -5.84 6.47
C GLY A 126 -2.75 -7.19 6.89
N SER A 127 -2.61 -8.13 5.98
CA SER A 127 -1.97 -9.41 6.25
C SER A 127 -1.12 -9.85 5.06
N SER A 128 -0.30 -10.88 5.26
CA SER A 128 0.57 -11.42 4.23
C SER A 128 -0.14 -12.40 3.28
N ASN A 129 -1.47 -12.48 3.34
CA ASN A 129 -2.25 -13.39 2.49
C ASN A 129 -3.61 -12.80 2.11
N SER A 130 -3.69 -11.50 1.92
CA SER A 130 -4.94 -10.81 1.57
C SER A 130 -4.73 -9.73 0.53
N ALA A 131 -5.79 -9.41 -0.21
CA ALA A 131 -5.81 -8.33 -1.18
C ALA A 131 -7.25 -7.92 -1.47
N ILE A 132 -7.40 -6.77 -2.12
CA ILE A 132 -8.70 -6.32 -2.62
C ILE A 132 -8.48 -5.67 -3.98
N GLU A 133 -9.43 -5.82 -4.88
CA GLU A 133 -9.35 -5.19 -6.20
C GLU A 133 -10.06 -3.83 -6.17
N LEU A 134 -9.32 -2.76 -6.49
CA LEU A 134 -9.86 -1.40 -6.48
C LEU A 134 -9.40 -0.63 -7.70
N SER A 135 -10.27 0.23 -8.24
CA SER A 135 -9.84 1.24 -9.21
C SER A 135 -8.93 2.26 -8.51
N PRO A 136 -8.03 2.94 -9.26
CA PRO A 136 -7.22 4.01 -8.66
C PRO A 136 -8.05 5.07 -7.94
N GLU A 137 -9.24 5.42 -8.45
CA GLU A 137 -10.13 6.39 -7.85
C GLU A 137 -10.69 5.89 -6.51
N LYS A 138 -11.11 4.62 -6.44
CA LYS A 138 -11.57 4.02 -5.18
C LYS A 138 -10.43 3.90 -4.18
N LEU A 139 -9.23 3.53 -4.65
CA LEU A 139 -8.05 3.46 -3.79
C LEU A 139 -7.76 4.83 -3.18
N GLU A 140 -7.79 5.88 -3.97
CA GLU A 140 -7.58 7.24 -3.47
C GLU A 140 -8.58 7.59 -2.37
N ARG A 141 -9.85 7.34 -2.61
CA ARG A 141 -10.90 7.65 -1.65
C ARG A 141 -10.80 6.82 -0.38
N LEU A 142 -10.64 5.50 -0.52
CA LEU A 142 -10.66 4.57 0.62
C LEU A 142 -9.40 4.67 1.47
N SER A 143 -8.25 4.99 0.86
CA SER A 143 -6.99 5.14 1.59
C SER A 143 -6.87 6.49 2.30
N GLY A 144 -7.73 7.46 1.98
CA GLY A 144 -7.60 8.81 2.48
C GLY A 144 -6.32 9.49 2.00
N ALA A 145 -5.89 9.20 0.77
CA ALA A 145 -4.61 9.67 0.24
C ALA A 145 -4.51 11.19 0.26
N ALA A 146 -3.33 11.68 0.65
CA ALA A 146 -3.02 13.11 0.63
C ALA A 146 -2.80 13.63 -0.79
N GLY A 147 -2.41 12.76 -1.72
CA GLY A 147 -2.24 13.15 -3.11
C GLY A 147 -1.57 12.08 -3.95
N TRP A 148 -1.47 12.39 -5.24
CA TRP A 148 -0.75 11.58 -6.23
C TRP A 148 0.65 12.15 -6.40
N VAL A 149 1.64 11.27 -6.55
CA VAL A 149 3.04 11.63 -6.72
C VAL A 149 3.64 10.85 -7.90
N ASP A 150 4.75 11.36 -8.43
CA ASP A 150 5.54 10.68 -9.46
C ASP A 150 6.94 10.46 -8.89
N VAL A 151 7.14 9.33 -8.20
CA VAL A 151 8.38 9.05 -7.48
C VAL A 151 9.05 7.75 -7.92
N CYS A 152 8.56 7.11 -8.98
CA CYS A 152 9.03 5.81 -9.43
C CYS A 152 9.68 5.84 -10.80
N LYS A 153 10.41 4.78 -11.08
CA LYS A 153 10.99 4.51 -12.40
C LYS A 153 10.89 3.03 -12.76
#